data_4339f1e1c37abe94d2dbf09ec1213ea1
#
_entry.id   4339f1e1c37abe94d2dbf09ec1213ea1
#
_cell.length_a   1.000
_cell.length_b   1.000
_cell.length_c   1.000
_cell.angle_alpha   90.00
_cell.angle_beta   90.00
_cell.angle_gamma   90.00
#
_symmetry.space_group_name_H-M   'P 1'
#
loop_
_entity.id
_entity.type
_entity.pdbx_description
1 polymer ?
#
loop_
_entity_poly.entity_id
_entity_poly.type
_entity_poly.pdbx_seq_one_letter_code
_entity_poly.pdbx_strand_id
1 'polypeptide(L)'
;MGKIQLEVLKEVLLDRFNLDIGFGNPEILYKETIKGEALGCGHFEPLGHYSEVHLKIEEGKRGSGIIFENKCHVDDLSIGNQNLIKTHIFEKEHRGILTGSPITDLKITLLTGRAHNKHTSGGDFRESTKRALRQGLESANCILLEPYYKFKIDVSMDYIGRVLSDIQKMNGEFEEPVNYEDKVIVKGRGPVKEFMNYPLEFVSFTKGKGSLSLLFDGYDICHNEEEIIKEKNYDKNADIEYTSTSIFCSKGQSYLVEGKNAREYMHCLK
;
A
#
# COMPACT_ATOMS: atom_id res chain seq x y z
N MET A 1 -12.79 14.25 -6.50
CA MET A 1 -13.01 15.66 -6.86
C MET A 1 -13.15 15.72 -8.37
N GLY A 2 -14.25 16.29 -8.92
CA GLY A 2 -14.48 16.37 -10.37
C GLY A 2 -13.75 17.58 -10.99
N LYS A 3 -13.60 17.58 -12.33
CA LYS A 3 -12.92 18.67 -13.06
C LYS A 3 -13.48 20.05 -12.72
N ILE A 4 -14.81 20.20 -12.65
CA ILE A 4 -15.46 21.46 -12.30
C ILE A 4 -15.05 21.96 -10.91
N GLN A 5 -14.92 21.05 -9.93
CA GLN A 5 -14.48 21.42 -8.58
C GLN A 5 -13.02 21.90 -8.55
N LEU A 6 -12.15 21.33 -9.41
CA LEU A 6 -10.76 21.77 -9.54
C LEU A 6 -10.68 23.16 -10.17
N GLU A 7 -11.49 23.45 -11.19
CA GLU A 7 -11.59 24.76 -11.81
C GLU A 7 -12.07 25.82 -10.80
N VAL A 8 -13.14 25.52 -10.06
CA VAL A 8 -13.63 26.42 -8.99
C VAL A 8 -12.56 26.62 -7.92
N LEU A 9 -11.82 25.57 -7.52
CA LEU A 9 -10.75 25.71 -6.55
C LEU A 9 -9.62 26.62 -7.06
N LYS A 10 -9.26 26.49 -8.34
CA LYS A 10 -8.25 27.35 -8.98
C LYS A 10 -8.67 28.83 -8.91
N GLU A 11 -9.90 29.13 -9.30
CA GLU A 11 -10.45 30.53 -9.24
C GLU A 11 -10.46 31.06 -7.80
N VAL A 12 -10.92 30.26 -6.83
CA VAL A 12 -10.92 30.65 -5.41
C VAL A 12 -9.53 30.92 -4.87
N LEU A 13 -8.51 30.12 -5.27
CA LEU A 13 -7.14 30.35 -4.85
C LEU A 13 -6.52 31.58 -5.48
N LEU A 14 -6.85 31.86 -6.75
CA LEU A 14 -6.44 33.09 -7.41
C LEU A 14 -7.06 34.32 -6.75
N ASP A 15 -8.38 34.31 -6.57
CA ASP A 15 -9.12 35.49 -6.07
C ASP A 15 -8.78 35.80 -4.61
N ARG A 16 -8.66 34.77 -3.74
CA ARG A 16 -8.48 35.01 -2.30
C ARG A 16 -7.03 35.13 -1.86
N PHE A 17 -6.13 34.40 -2.55
CA PHE A 17 -4.74 34.28 -2.12
C PHE A 17 -3.74 34.78 -3.17
N ASN A 18 -4.22 35.21 -4.33
CA ASN A 18 -3.39 35.62 -5.49
C ASN A 18 -2.40 34.46 -5.90
N LEU A 19 -2.86 33.21 -5.80
CA LEU A 19 -2.10 32.04 -6.17
C LEU A 19 -2.61 31.48 -7.50
N ASP A 20 -1.82 31.60 -8.56
CA ASP A 20 -2.10 30.92 -9.84
C ASP A 20 -1.51 29.51 -9.78
N ILE A 21 -2.41 28.51 -9.71
CA ILE A 21 -2.04 27.11 -9.64
C ILE A 21 -2.49 26.36 -10.89
N GLY A 22 -1.71 25.35 -11.28
CA GLY A 22 -2.09 24.38 -12.31
C GLY A 22 -2.33 23.01 -11.69
N PHE A 23 -3.32 22.28 -12.19
CA PHE A 23 -3.53 20.87 -11.84
C PHE A 23 -2.93 20.00 -12.94
N GLY A 24 -2.10 19.02 -12.55
CA GLY A 24 -1.63 17.96 -13.43
C GLY A 24 -2.73 16.93 -13.71
N ASN A 25 -2.39 15.93 -14.50
CA ASN A 25 -3.26 14.76 -14.68
C ASN A 25 -3.43 14.04 -13.33
N PRO A 26 -4.66 13.61 -12.98
CA PRO A 26 -4.87 12.84 -11.77
C PRO A 26 -4.14 11.50 -11.86
N GLU A 27 -3.44 11.15 -10.78
CA GLU A 27 -2.77 9.86 -10.65
C GLU A 27 -3.53 8.95 -9.71
N ILE A 28 -3.50 7.65 -9.99
CA ILE A 28 -4.05 6.64 -9.11
C ILE A 28 -3.04 6.35 -8.01
N LEU A 29 -3.50 6.43 -6.76
CA LEU A 29 -2.72 6.07 -5.59
C LEU A 29 -2.86 4.57 -5.35
N TYR A 30 -1.86 3.81 -5.76
CA TYR A 30 -1.77 2.37 -5.50
C TYR A 30 -1.31 2.10 -4.07
N LYS A 31 -1.57 0.88 -3.60
CA LYS A 31 -1.02 0.33 -2.35
C LYS A 31 -0.48 -1.06 -2.61
N GLU A 32 0.30 -1.59 -1.68
CA GLU A 32 0.83 -2.95 -1.78
C GLU A 32 0.48 -3.75 -0.53
N THR A 33 0.29 -5.05 -0.71
CA THR A 33 0.07 -6.01 0.36
C THR A 33 0.74 -7.34 0.01
N ILE A 34 0.56 -8.37 0.83
CA ILE A 34 1.02 -9.73 0.52
C ILE A 34 -0.15 -10.70 0.50
N LYS A 35 0.07 -11.86 -0.11
CA LYS A 35 -0.78 -13.04 0.02
C LYS A 35 -0.05 -14.11 0.82
N GLY A 36 -0.73 -14.64 1.85
CA GLY A 36 -0.16 -15.62 2.76
C GLY A 36 0.72 -15.00 3.85
N GLU A 37 1.89 -15.58 4.09
CA GLU A 37 2.79 -15.15 5.15
C GLU A 37 4.26 -15.20 4.73
N ALA A 38 5.10 -14.38 5.38
CA ALA A 38 6.54 -14.37 5.21
C ALA A 38 7.26 -14.07 6.53
N LEU A 39 8.50 -14.52 6.64
CA LEU A 39 9.38 -14.17 7.75
C LEU A 39 10.40 -13.15 7.26
N GLY A 40 10.58 -12.08 8.03
CA GLY A 40 11.56 -11.05 7.77
C GLY A 40 12.55 -10.94 8.92
N CYS A 41 13.82 -10.77 8.61
CA CYS A 41 14.87 -10.54 9.59
C CYS A 41 15.76 -9.38 9.16
N GLY A 42 16.17 -8.57 10.11
CA GLY A 42 17.02 -7.42 9.89
C GLY A 42 18.07 -7.28 10.98
N HIS A 43 19.32 -7.06 10.56
CA HIS A 43 20.44 -6.86 11.45
C HIS A 43 21.14 -5.56 11.12
N PHE A 44 21.50 -4.80 12.17
CA PHE A 44 22.21 -3.53 12.05
C PHE A 44 23.33 -3.45 13.08
N GLU A 45 24.56 -3.68 12.61
CA GLU A 45 25.78 -3.75 13.44
C GLU A 45 26.94 -3.02 12.76
N PRO A 46 26.81 -1.72 12.40
CA PRO A 46 28.00 -0.92 12.12
C PRO A 46 28.79 -0.71 13.40
N LEU A 47 30.08 -0.35 13.26
CA LEU A 47 30.98 -0.23 14.40
C LEU A 47 30.37 0.66 15.53
N GLY A 48 30.23 0.07 16.72
CA GLY A 48 29.66 0.74 17.90
C GLY A 48 28.12 0.70 18.00
N HIS A 49 27.44 0.01 17.07
CA HIS A 49 25.98 -0.18 17.07
C HIS A 49 25.62 -1.67 17.04
N TYR A 50 24.43 -2.01 17.51
CA TYR A 50 23.91 -3.39 17.44
C TYR A 50 22.41 -3.43 17.61
N SER A 51 21.71 -4.03 16.66
CA SER A 51 20.31 -4.45 16.83
C SER A 51 19.93 -5.57 15.86
N GLU A 52 19.07 -6.47 16.29
CA GLU A 52 18.48 -7.52 15.46
C GLU A 52 16.99 -7.62 15.70
N VAL A 53 16.20 -7.79 14.64
CA VAL A 53 14.74 -7.87 14.67
C VAL A 53 14.25 -8.98 13.75
N HIS A 54 13.34 -9.81 14.24
CA HIS A 54 12.66 -10.83 13.47
C HIS A 54 11.16 -10.60 13.49
N LEU A 55 10.57 -10.50 12.30
CA LEU A 55 9.16 -10.24 12.09
C LEU A 55 8.50 -11.41 11.33
N LYS A 56 7.26 -11.69 11.66
CA LYS A 56 6.34 -12.42 10.80
C LYS A 56 5.39 -11.41 10.17
N ILE A 57 5.23 -11.49 8.86
CA ILE A 57 4.33 -10.64 8.11
C ILE A 57 3.25 -11.54 7.54
N GLU A 58 1.99 -11.26 7.82
CA GLU A 58 0.83 -12.05 7.43
C GLU A 58 -0.16 -11.16 6.66
N GLU A 59 -0.89 -11.75 5.73
CA GLU A 59 -1.99 -11.08 5.04
C GLU A 59 -3.05 -10.63 6.06
N GLY A 60 -3.47 -9.37 5.95
CA GLY A 60 -4.55 -8.77 6.72
C GLY A 60 -5.86 -8.71 5.93
N LYS A 61 -6.96 -8.41 6.62
CA LYS A 61 -8.23 -8.14 5.95
C LYS A 61 -8.16 -6.85 5.15
N ARG A 62 -8.83 -6.79 4.00
CA ARG A 62 -8.94 -5.55 3.22
C ARG A 62 -9.49 -4.41 4.07
N GLY A 63 -8.79 -3.27 4.03
CA GLY A 63 -9.11 -2.09 4.81
C GLY A 63 -8.68 -2.14 6.28
N SER A 64 -7.95 -3.17 6.73
CA SER A 64 -7.47 -3.26 8.12
C SER A 64 -6.25 -2.38 8.41
N GLY A 65 -5.56 -1.92 7.37
CA GLY A 65 -4.28 -1.23 7.53
C GLY A 65 -3.18 -2.14 8.08
N ILE A 66 -2.28 -1.58 8.88
CA ILE A 66 -1.22 -2.35 9.54
C ILE A 66 -1.65 -2.67 10.97
N ILE A 67 -1.63 -3.96 11.32
CA ILE A 67 -1.88 -4.47 12.67
C ILE A 67 -0.56 -5.00 13.23
N PHE A 68 -0.22 -4.60 14.45
CA PHE A 68 0.97 -5.10 15.13
C PHE A 68 0.61 -6.05 16.28
N GLU A 69 1.28 -7.19 16.33
CA GLU A 69 1.23 -8.15 17.42
C GLU A 69 2.65 -8.34 17.99
N ASN A 70 2.74 -8.51 19.30
CA ASN A 70 4.01 -8.77 19.97
C ASN A 70 4.00 -10.17 20.60
N LYS A 71 4.91 -11.03 20.15
CA LYS A 71 5.16 -12.38 20.69
C LYS A 71 6.59 -12.55 21.21
N CYS A 72 7.38 -11.47 21.21
CA CYS A 72 8.75 -11.49 21.68
C CYS A 72 8.77 -11.67 23.20
N HIS A 73 9.61 -12.61 23.67
CA HIS A 73 9.80 -12.79 25.11
C HIS A 73 10.65 -11.67 25.70
N VAL A 74 10.40 -11.33 26.97
CA VAL A 74 11.12 -10.25 27.66
C VAL A 74 12.58 -10.57 27.91
N ASP A 75 12.94 -11.86 27.97
CA ASP A 75 14.32 -12.33 28.13
C ASP A 75 15.11 -12.16 26.83
N ASP A 76 14.46 -12.21 25.67
CA ASP A 76 15.10 -11.97 24.37
C ASP A 76 15.34 -10.47 24.15
N LEU A 77 14.34 -9.65 24.46
CA LEU A 77 14.38 -8.23 24.24
C LEU A 77 13.53 -7.47 25.28
N SER A 78 14.11 -6.47 25.90
CA SER A 78 13.40 -5.65 26.90
C SER A 78 12.12 -5.02 26.35
N ILE A 79 11.10 -4.82 27.19
CA ILE A 79 9.83 -4.19 26.81
C ILE A 79 10.03 -2.81 26.15
N GLY A 80 11.01 -2.03 26.64
CA GLY A 80 11.36 -0.73 26.04
C GLY A 80 11.76 -0.87 24.58
N ASN A 81 12.62 -1.82 24.26
CA ASN A 81 13.07 -2.08 22.90
C ASN A 81 11.95 -2.66 22.01
N GLN A 82 11.09 -3.54 22.56
CA GLN A 82 9.92 -4.04 21.85
C GLN A 82 8.97 -2.90 21.48
N ASN A 83 8.77 -1.92 22.36
CA ASN A 83 7.96 -0.73 22.09
C ASN A 83 8.61 0.20 21.04
N LEU A 84 9.94 0.32 21.02
CA LEU A 84 10.65 1.04 19.97
C LEU A 84 10.40 0.42 18.58
N ILE A 85 10.48 -0.92 18.46
CA ILE A 85 10.19 -1.63 17.22
C ILE A 85 8.75 -1.33 16.76
N LYS A 86 7.77 -1.44 17.68
CA LYS A 86 6.38 -1.06 17.39
C LYS A 86 6.29 0.38 16.88
N THR A 87 6.95 1.32 17.55
CA THR A 87 6.95 2.72 17.12
C THR A 87 7.49 2.88 15.71
N HIS A 88 8.59 2.20 15.35
CA HIS A 88 9.19 2.29 14.04
C HIS A 88 8.35 1.67 12.92
N ILE A 89 7.47 0.72 13.23
CA ILE A 89 6.48 0.19 12.27
C ILE A 89 5.40 1.24 11.97
N PHE A 90 5.03 2.09 12.92
CA PHE A 90 3.94 3.07 12.77
C PHE A 90 4.41 4.51 12.54
N GLU A 91 5.70 4.83 12.66
CA GLU A 91 6.20 6.21 12.56
C GLU A 91 6.02 6.83 11.17
N LYS A 92 5.91 6.00 10.13
CA LYS A 92 5.70 6.42 8.75
C LYS A 92 5.07 5.32 7.90
N GLU A 93 4.60 5.69 6.72
CA GLU A 93 4.20 4.74 5.69
C GLU A 93 5.43 4.04 5.10
N HIS A 94 5.44 2.71 5.14
CA HIS A 94 6.50 1.91 4.55
C HIS A 94 6.20 1.61 3.08
N ARG A 95 7.25 1.63 2.26
CA ARG A 95 7.15 1.33 0.83
C ARG A 95 7.19 -0.16 0.55
N GLY A 96 6.33 -0.62 -0.35
CA GLY A 96 6.38 -1.96 -0.92
C GLY A 96 7.52 -2.16 -1.91
N ILE A 97 7.54 -3.31 -2.57
CA ILE A 97 8.63 -3.72 -3.47
C ILE A 97 8.25 -3.74 -4.95
N LEU A 98 6.96 -3.67 -5.27
CA LEU A 98 6.46 -3.75 -6.65
C LEU A 98 6.54 -2.40 -7.36
N THR A 99 6.03 -1.37 -6.72
CA THR A 99 5.92 -0.01 -7.28
C THR A 99 6.43 1.07 -6.32
N GLY A 100 6.89 0.68 -5.13
CA GLY A 100 7.24 1.61 -4.05
C GLY A 100 6.02 2.27 -3.40
N SER A 101 4.82 1.79 -3.69
CA SER A 101 3.58 2.28 -3.08
C SER A 101 3.50 1.88 -1.61
N PRO A 102 2.74 2.62 -0.77
CA PRO A 102 2.61 2.30 0.64
C PRO A 102 2.03 0.90 0.87
N ILE A 103 2.60 0.14 1.82
CA ILE A 103 2.05 -1.15 2.23
C ILE A 103 0.82 -0.96 3.12
N THR A 104 -0.13 -1.88 3.02
CA THR A 104 -1.36 -1.90 3.83
C THR A 104 -1.88 -3.31 4.01
N ASP A 105 -2.89 -3.47 4.88
CA ASP A 105 -3.59 -4.73 5.10
C ASP A 105 -2.63 -5.88 5.46
N LEU A 106 -1.76 -5.60 6.43
CA LEU A 106 -0.75 -6.53 6.93
C LEU A 106 -0.88 -6.68 8.45
N LYS A 107 -0.71 -7.91 8.91
CA LYS A 107 -0.45 -8.20 10.31
C LYS A 107 1.05 -8.45 10.49
N ILE A 108 1.71 -7.61 11.27
CA ILE A 108 3.14 -7.70 11.56
C ILE A 108 3.31 -8.16 13.00
N THR A 109 3.92 -9.32 13.19
CA THR A 109 4.18 -9.92 14.52
C THR A 109 5.67 -9.85 14.82
N LEU A 110 6.05 -9.20 15.92
CA LEU A 110 7.41 -9.28 16.45
C LEU A 110 7.61 -10.65 17.09
N LEU A 111 8.53 -11.45 16.55
CA LEU A 111 8.83 -12.79 17.02
C LEU A 111 9.93 -12.79 18.08
N THR A 112 11.07 -12.19 17.77
CA THR A 112 12.23 -12.07 18.64
C THR A 112 13.12 -10.92 18.16
N GLY A 113 14.11 -10.56 18.94
CA GLY A 113 15.12 -9.57 18.60
C GLY A 113 16.25 -9.61 19.62
N ARG A 114 17.30 -8.86 19.33
CA ARG A 114 18.48 -8.80 20.21
C ARG A 114 19.02 -7.40 20.30
N ALA A 115 19.44 -7.04 21.52
CA ALA A 115 20.14 -5.82 21.85
C ALA A 115 21.51 -6.14 22.47
N HIS A 116 22.41 -5.19 22.44
CA HIS A 116 23.68 -5.25 23.16
C HIS A 116 23.76 -4.12 24.17
N ASN A 117 24.04 -4.43 25.45
CA ASN A 117 23.99 -3.49 26.56
C ASN A 117 24.80 -2.21 26.38
N LYS A 118 25.91 -2.25 25.61
CA LYS A 118 26.80 -1.10 25.39
C LYS A 118 26.67 -0.46 24.02
N HIS A 119 26.13 -1.20 23.04
CA HIS A 119 26.18 -0.80 21.62
C HIS A 119 24.80 -0.58 21.00
N THR A 120 23.71 -0.84 21.73
CA THR A 120 22.36 -0.57 21.20
C THR A 120 21.90 0.82 21.59
N SER A 121 21.54 1.61 20.61
CA SER A 121 20.81 2.88 20.74
C SER A 121 19.40 2.75 20.16
N GLY A 122 18.48 3.66 20.52
CA GLY A 122 17.09 3.61 20.03
C GLY A 122 16.98 3.68 18.50
N GLY A 123 17.88 4.40 17.85
CA GLY A 123 17.92 4.52 16.39
C GLY A 123 18.30 3.24 15.65
N ASP A 124 19.01 2.33 16.31
CA ASP A 124 19.44 1.06 15.71
C ASP A 124 18.26 0.17 15.39
N PHE A 125 17.25 0.15 16.28
CA PHE A 125 16.01 -0.59 16.04
C PHE A 125 15.19 -0.05 14.87
N ARG A 126 15.30 1.24 14.54
CA ARG A 126 14.70 1.78 13.32
C ARG A 126 15.29 1.11 12.09
N GLU A 127 16.60 0.98 12.08
CA GLU A 127 17.36 0.42 10.96
C GLU A 127 17.12 -1.09 10.82
N SER A 128 17.18 -1.86 11.90
CA SER A 128 16.92 -3.32 11.84
C SER A 128 15.45 -3.64 11.56
N THR A 129 14.49 -2.85 12.07
CA THR A 129 13.06 -3.03 11.78
C THR A 129 12.75 -2.80 10.29
N LYS A 130 13.29 -1.73 9.69
CA LYS A 130 13.13 -1.47 8.25
C LYS A 130 13.70 -2.61 7.40
N ARG A 131 14.90 -3.10 7.75
CA ARG A 131 15.54 -4.22 7.05
C ARG A 131 14.73 -5.51 7.19
N ALA A 132 14.23 -5.81 8.39
CA ALA A 132 13.39 -6.97 8.63
C ALA A 132 12.10 -6.89 7.80
N LEU A 133 11.42 -5.75 7.80
CA LEU A 133 10.21 -5.53 7.02
C LEU A 133 10.48 -5.69 5.52
N ARG A 134 11.54 -5.03 5.01
CA ARG A 134 11.91 -5.09 3.59
C ARG A 134 12.28 -6.50 3.16
N GLN A 135 13.11 -7.20 3.93
CA GLN A 135 13.52 -8.58 3.65
C GLN A 135 12.32 -9.53 3.66
N GLY A 136 11.39 -9.35 4.60
CA GLY A 136 10.14 -10.13 4.63
C GLY A 136 9.27 -9.89 3.40
N LEU A 137 9.11 -8.65 2.94
CA LEU A 137 8.38 -8.32 1.71
C LEU A 137 9.05 -8.93 0.48
N GLU A 138 10.39 -8.92 0.38
CA GLU A 138 11.12 -9.55 -0.72
C GLU A 138 10.95 -11.08 -0.79
N SER A 139 10.64 -11.70 0.34
CA SER A 139 10.38 -13.14 0.44
C SER A 139 8.91 -13.50 0.27
N ALA A 140 8.02 -12.50 0.27
CA ALA A 140 6.57 -12.66 0.22
C ALA A 140 6.05 -12.68 -1.22
N ASN A 141 4.84 -13.20 -1.38
CA ASN A 141 4.05 -13.00 -2.60
C ASN A 141 3.33 -11.64 -2.51
N CYS A 142 3.99 -10.58 -2.97
CA CYS A 142 3.42 -9.23 -2.95
C CYS A 142 2.36 -9.04 -4.01
N ILE A 143 1.34 -8.23 -3.72
CA ILE A 143 0.20 -7.94 -4.56
C ILE A 143 -0.01 -6.43 -4.59
N LEU A 144 -0.26 -5.89 -5.78
CA LEU A 144 -0.66 -4.50 -5.98
C LEU A 144 -2.15 -4.33 -5.72
N LEU A 145 -2.51 -3.27 -5.00
CA LEU A 145 -3.88 -2.86 -4.75
C LEU A 145 -4.17 -1.55 -5.44
N GLU A 146 -5.36 -1.45 -6.01
CA GLU A 146 -5.88 -0.22 -6.58
C GLU A 146 -7.17 0.23 -5.88
N PRO A 147 -7.49 1.54 -5.91
CA PRO A 147 -8.74 2.04 -5.34
C PRO A 147 -9.94 1.65 -6.21
N TYR A 148 -11.06 1.35 -5.56
CA TYR A 148 -12.33 1.00 -6.18
C TYR A 148 -13.40 2.04 -5.87
N TYR A 149 -14.31 2.24 -6.82
CA TYR A 149 -15.58 2.88 -6.60
C TYR A 149 -16.68 1.84 -6.45
N LYS A 150 -17.59 2.09 -5.51
CA LYS A 150 -18.96 1.55 -5.55
C LYS A 150 -19.81 2.50 -6.36
N PHE A 151 -20.52 1.98 -7.34
CA PHE A 151 -21.39 2.79 -8.18
C PHE A 151 -22.87 2.43 -8.03
N LYS A 152 -23.71 3.43 -8.27
CA LYS A 152 -25.14 3.27 -8.51
C LYS A 152 -25.49 4.06 -9.75
N ILE A 153 -26.04 3.37 -10.75
CA ILE A 153 -26.49 3.93 -12.02
C ILE A 153 -28.01 3.78 -12.11
N ASP A 154 -28.70 4.86 -12.41
CA ASP A 154 -30.15 4.93 -12.63
C ASP A 154 -30.35 5.44 -14.07
N VAL A 155 -30.92 4.60 -14.94
CA VAL A 155 -30.96 4.87 -16.38
C VAL A 155 -32.22 4.25 -17.01
N SER A 156 -32.71 4.87 -18.11
CA SER A 156 -33.80 4.29 -18.91
C SER A 156 -33.41 2.94 -19.52
N MET A 157 -34.41 2.06 -19.69
CA MET A 157 -34.26 0.76 -20.37
C MET A 157 -33.53 0.85 -21.72
N ASP A 158 -33.69 1.95 -22.46
CA ASP A 158 -33.07 2.14 -23.77
C ASP A 158 -31.50 2.15 -23.71
N TYR A 159 -30.95 2.53 -22.55
CA TYR A 159 -29.51 2.67 -22.38
C TYR A 159 -28.85 1.52 -21.59
N ILE A 160 -29.66 0.60 -21.03
CA ILE A 160 -29.13 -0.45 -20.14
C ILE A 160 -28.07 -1.32 -20.80
N GLY A 161 -28.29 -1.73 -22.04
CA GLY A 161 -27.35 -2.57 -22.79
C GLY A 161 -25.97 -1.90 -22.96
N ARG A 162 -25.96 -0.59 -23.23
CA ARG A 162 -24.70 0.19 -23.29
C ARG A 162 -24.05 0.27 -21.94
N VAL A 163 -24.80 0.62 -20.89
CA VAL A 163 -24.27 0.73 -19.52
C VAL A 163 -23.60 -0.56 -19.06
N LEU A 164 -24.26 -1.71 -19.25
CA LEU A 164 -23.68 -3.00 -18.87
C LEU A 164 -22.41 -3.32 -19.67
N SER A 165 -22.43 -3.05 -20.98
CA SER A 165 -21.23 -3.21 -21.83
C SER A 165 -20.09 -2.29 -21.38
N ASP A 166 -20.39 -1.03 -21.06
CA ASP A 166 -19.38 -0.08 -20.60
C ASP A 166 -18.78 -0.52 -19.24
N ILE A 167 -19.59 -0.96 -18.27
CA ILE A 167 -19.12 -1.50 -16.99
C ILE A 167 -18.17 -2.67 -17.22
N GLN A 168 -18.51 -3.61 -18.11
CA GLN A 168 -17.63 -4.75 -18.41
C GLN A 168 -16.31 -4.32 -19.04
N LYS A 169 -16.31 -3.36 -19.95
CA LYS A 169 -15.08 -2.81 -20.56
C LYS A 169 -14.20 -2.09 -19.56
N MET A 170 -14.82 -1.49 -18.55
CA MET A 170 -14.14 -0.81 -17.44
C MET A 170 -13.73 -1.76 -16.31
N ASN A 171 -13.72 -3.08 -16.54
CA ASN A 171 -13.39 -4.09 -15.53
C ASN A 171 -14.24 -3.98 -14.24
N GLY A 172 -15.47 -3.49 -14.36
CA GLY A 172 -16.40 -3.39 -13.26
C GLY A 172 -17.22 -4.65 -13.08
N GLU A 173 -17.64 -4.89 -11.85
CA GLU A 173 -18.57 -5.93 -11.45
C GLU A 173 -19.91 -5.29 -11.08
N PHE A 174 -21.02 -5.93 -11.42
CA PHE A 174 -22.35 -5.42 -11.09
C PHE A 174 -23.27 -6.52 -10.58
N GLU A 175 -24.18 -6.11 -9.69
CA GLU A 175 -25.27 -6.92 -9.19
C GLU A 175 -26.38 -7.04 -10.26
N GLU A 176 -27.31 -7.98 -10.10
CA GLU A 176 -28.47 -8.10 -10.99
C GLU A 176 -29.21 -6.75 -11.08
N PRO A 177 -29.43 -6.22 -12.32
CA PRO A 177 -30.15 -4.98 -12.51
C PRO A 177 -31.58 -5.03 -11.97
N VAL A 178 -32.01 -4.01 -11.26
CA VAL A 178 -33.36 -3.93 -10.69
C VAL A 178 -34.19 -2.96 -11.51
N ASN A 179 -35.30 -3.45 -12.06
CA ASN A 179 -36.28 -2.63 -12.77
C ASN A 179 -37.17 -1.86 -11.79
N TYR A 180 -37.31 -0.57 -12.03
CA TYR A 180 -38.21 0.30 -11.26
C TYR A 180 -38.89 1.27 -12.21
N GLU A 181 -40.21 1.03 -12.44
CA GLU A 181 -41.01 1.78 -13.42
C GLU A 181 -40.34 1.78 -14.80
N ASP A 182 -40.03 2.98 -15.34
CA ASP A 182 -39.39 3.18 -16.66
C ASP A 182 -37.87 3.12 -16.61
N LYS A 183 -37.30 2.83 -15.45
CA LYS A 183 -35.85 2.90 -15.19
C LYS A 183 -35.30 1.58 -14.70
N VAL A 184 -34.01 1.46 -14.87
CA VAL A 184 -33.22 0.33 -14.37
C VAL A 184 -32.13 0.87 -13.44
N ILE A 185 -32.02 0.26 -12.27
CA ILE A 185 -30.98 0.55 -11.30
C ILE A 185 -29.92 -0.53 -11.38
N VAL A 186 -28.67 -0.13 -11.68
CA VAL A 186 -27.50 -1.00 -11.69
C VAL A 186 -26.58 -0.57 -10.55
N LYS A 187 -26.23 -1.51 -9.68
CA LYS A 187 -25.25 -1.31 -8.61
C LYS A 187 -24.06 -2.21 -8.83
N GLY A 188 -22.90 -1.77 -8.38
CA GLY A 188 -21.70 -2.56 -8.50
C GLY A 188 -20.47 -1.81 -8.02
N ARG A 189 -19.31 -2.33 -8.37
CA ARG A 189 -18.01 -1.74 -8.05
C ARG A 189 -17.06 -1.86 -9.23
N GLY A 190 -16.05 -1.00 -9.28
CA GLY A 190 -15.03 -1.05 -10.32
C GLY A 190 -13.84 -0.16 -10.02
N PRO A 191 -12.72 -0.37 -10.76
CA PRO A 191 -11.48 0.38 -10.57
C PRO A 191 -11.66 1.88 -10.78
N VAL A 192 -11.12 2.70 -9.86
CA VAL A 192 -11.21 4.16 -9.96
C VAL A 192 -10.63 4.67 -11.28
N LYS A 193 -9.51 4.09 -11.73
CA LYS A 193 -8.81 4.45 -12.97
C LYS A 193 -9.77 4.47 -14.16
N GLU A 194 -10.59 3.43 -14.28
CA GLU A 194 -11.50 3.23 -15.41
C GLU A 194 -12.79 4.09 -15.27
N PHE A 195 -13.31 4.20 -14.06
CA PHE A 195 -14.58 4.88 -13.81
C PHE A 195 -14.48 6.39 -13.63
N MET A 196 -13.31 6.97 -13.36
CA MET A 196 -13.16 8.37 -13.00
C MET A 196 -13.63 9.37 -14.08
N ASN A 197 -13.57 8.99 -15.35
CA ASN A 197 -14.02 9.82 -16.47
C ASN A 197 -15.41 9.43 -17.00
N TYR A 198 -15.93 8.27 -16.60
CA TYR A 198 -17.21 7.77 -17.07
C TYR A 198 -18.41 8.68 -16.83
N PRO A 199 -18.48 9.50 -15.74
CA PRO A 199 -19.59 10.45 -15.55
C PRO A 199 -19.79 11.41 -16.73
N LEU A 200 -18.71 11.85 -17.39
CA LEU A 200 -18.80 12.75 -18.55
C LEU A 200 -19.41 12.04 -19.77
N GLU A 201 -18.97 10.82 -20.03
CA GLU A 201 -19.50 9.99 -21.12
C GLU A 201 -20.97 9.63 -20.86
N PHE A 202 -21.27 9.23 -19.61
CA PHE A 202 -22.62 8.86 -19.18
C PHE A 202 -23.62 10.01 -19.41
N VAL A 203 -23.31 11.23 -18.96
CA VAL A 203 -24.15 12.40 -19.18
C VAL A 203 -24.33 12.69 -20.66
N SER A 204 -23.28 12.54 -21.47
CA SER A 204 -23.33 12.78 -22.91
C SER A 204 -24.31 11.88 -23.64
N PHE A 205 -24.22 10.53 -23.48
CA PHE A 205 -25.08 9.62 -24.21
C PHE A 205 -26.50 9.52 -23.64
N THR A 206 -26.67 9.70 -22.33
CA THR A 206 -28.01 9.73 -21.71
C THR A 206 -28.72 11.06 -21.89
N LYS A 207 -28.04 12.06 -22.46
CA LYS A 207 -28.54 13.44 -22.59
C LYS A 207 -29.03 14.01 -21.25
N GLY A 208 -28.35 13.65 -20.16
CA GLY A 208 -28.69 14.06 -18.81
C GLY A 208 -29.93 13.37 -18.19
N LYS A 209 -30.49 12.33 -18.84
CA LYS A 209 -31.69 11.63 -18.36
C LYS A 209 -31.42 10.47 -17.40
N GLY A 210 -30.16 10.26 -16.98
CA GLY A 210 -29.77 9.26 -16.01
C GLY A 210 -29.04 9.88 -14.81
N SER A 211 -28.84 9.11 -13.77
CA SER A 211 -28.00 9.47 -12.65
C SER A 211 -26.91 8.44 -12.42
N LEU A 212 -25.71 8.90 -12.13
CA LEU A 212 -24.55 8.09 -11.78
C LEU A 212 -23.95 8.62 -10.48
N SER A 213 -23.87 7.74 -9.49
CA SER A 213 -23.22 8.02 -8.21
C SER A 213 -21.99 7.13 -8.07
N LEU A 214 -20.83 7.72 -7.77
CA LEU A 214 -19.58 7.04 -7.48
C LEU A 214 -19.15 7.36 -6.06
N LEU A 215 -18.90 6.33 -5.25
CA LEU A 215 -18.43 6.43 -3.88
C LEU A 215 -17.17 5.59 -3.72
N PHE A 216 -16.16 6.12 -3.03
CA PHE A 216 -14.95 5.36 -2.74
C PHE A 216 -15.28 4.13 -1.88
N ASP A 217 -14.84 2.95 -2.33
CA ASP A 217 -15.13 1.64 -1.72
C ASP A 217 -13.87 0.91 -1.21
N GLY A 218 -12.81 1.67 -0.93
CA GLY A 218 -11.55 1.10 -0.45
C GLY A 218 -10.63 0.62 -1.56
N TYR A 219 -9.78 -0.32 -1.22
CA TYR A 219 -8.76 -0.90 -2.11
C TYR A 219 -9.02 -2.38 -2.34
N ASP A 220 -8.75 -2.85 -3.55
CA ASP A 220 -8.79 -4.27 -3.91
C ASP A 220 -7.69 -4.60 -4.92
N ILE A 221 -7.55 -5.88 -5.28
CA ILE A 221 -6.51 -6.36 -6.19
C ILE A 221 -6.55 -5.58 -7.50
N CYS A 222 -5.37 -5.11 -7.93
CA CYS A 222 -5.22 -4.38 -9.20
C CYS A 222 -5.48 -5.31 -10.39
N HIS A 223 -6.40 -4.91 -11.26
CA HIS A 223 -6.82 -5.74 -12.41
C HIS A 223 -5.73 -5.87 -13.49
N ASN A 224 -4.80 -4.92 -13.57
CA ASN A 224 -3.71 -4.88 -14.56
C ASN A 224 -2.33 -4.68 -13.89
N GLU A 225 -2.07 -5.41 -12.82
CA GLU A 225 -0.88 -5.29 -11.97
C GLU A 225 0.44 -5.27 -12.77
N GLU A 226 0.63 -6.20 -13.70
CA GLU A 226 1.87 -6.30 -14.49
C GLU A 226 2.15 -5.05 -15.33
N GLU A 227 1.11 -4.43 -15.89
CA GLU A 227 1.21 -3.20 -16.67
C GLU A 227 1.65 -2.04 -15.78
N ILE A 228 1.03 -1.90 -14.60
CA ILE A 228 1.33 -0.83 -13.64
C ILE A 228 2.75 -0.97 -13.08
N ILE A 229 3.19 -2.19 -12.74
CA ILE A 229 4.56 -2.43 -12.28
C ILE A 229 5.57 -1.99 -13.34
N LYS A 230 5.32 -2.33 -14.62
CA LYS A 230 6.15 -1.88 -15.73
C LYS A 230 6.16 -0.36 -15.89
N GLU A 231 4.99 0.27 -15.81
CA GLU A 231 4.84 1.72 -15.95
C GLU A 231 5.59 2.47 -14.83
N LYS A 232 5.43 2.03 -13.58
CA LYS A 232 6.09 2.65 -12.41
C LYS A 232 7.60 2.41 -12.41
N ASN A 233 8.07 1.31 -12.97
CA ASN A 233 9.48 0.95 -13.10
C ASN A 233 10.30 1.21 -11.82
N TYR A 234 9.74 0.84 -10.67
CA TYR A 234 10.37 1.05 -9.37
C TYR A 234 11.55 0.08 -9.17
N ASP A 235 12.74 0.63 -8.94
CA ASP A 235 13.90 -0.17 -8.58
C ASP A 235 14.03 -0.27 -7.05
N LYS A 236 13.61 -1.41 -6.52
CA LYS A 236 13.69 -1.70 -5.09
C LYS A 236 15.13 -1.69 -4.54
N ASN A 237 16.14 -1.94 -5.37
CA ASN A 237 17.54 -2.00 -4.96
C ASN A 237 18.21 -0.62 -4.94
N ALA A 238 17.68 0.33 -5.70
CA ALA A 238 18.14 1.72 -5.69
C ALA A 238 17.60 2.52 -4.51
N ASP A 239 16.59 2.02 -3.79
CA ASP A 239 16.01 2.70 -2.63
C ASP A 239 16.84 2.45 -1.36
N ILE A 240 17.81 3.33 -1.11
CA ILE A 240 18.75 3.23 0.02
C ILE A 240 18.01 3.28 1.37
N GLU A 241 16.91 4.00 1.46
CA GLU A 241 16.14 4.13 2.70
C GLU A 241 15.41 2.85 3.09
N TYR A 242 15.00 2.03 2.09
CA TYR A 242 14.24 0.80 2.25
C TYR A 242 15.02 -0.42 1.75
N THR A 243 16.23 -0.59 2.20
CA THR A 243 17.08 -1.75 1.86
C THR A 243 16.81 -2.95 2.76
N SER A 244 16.88 -4.16 2.21
CA SER A 244 16.89 -5.43 2.95
C SER A 244 18.29 -5.86 3.36
N THR A 245 19.33 -5.19 2.84
CA THR A 245 20.74 -5.49 3.14
C THR A 245 21.03 -5.25 4.61
N SER A 246 21.43 -6.28 5.32
CA SER A 246 21.85 -6.21 6.72
C SER A 246 23.32 -5.88 6.88
N ILE A 247 23.68 -5.28 8.01
CA ILE A 247 25.05 -4.91 8.35
C ILE A 247 25.48 -5.75 9.55
N PHE A 248 26.54 -6.51 9.38
CA PHE A 248 27.15 -7.33 10.43
C PHE A 248 28.57 -6.83 10.73
N CYS A 249 29.10 -7.18 11.90
CA CYS A 249 30.44 -6.85 12.30
C CYS A 249 31.23 -8.11 12.68
N SER A 250 32.44 -8.26 12.17
CA SER A 250 33.36 -9.31 12.60
C SER A 250 34.78 -8.74 12.75
N LYS A 251 35.42 -9.05 13.88
CA LYS A 251 36.79 -8.59 14.19
C LYS A 251 36.97 -7.05 14.04
N GLY A 252 35.92 -6.29 14.40
CA GLY A 252 35.95 -4.82 14.32
C GLY A 252 35.76 -4.23 12.92
N GLN A 253 35.36 -5.04 11.94
CA GLN A 253 35.04 -4.60 10.58
C GLN A 253 33.59 -4.90 10.25
N SER A 254 32.86 -3.89 9.79
CA SER A 254 31.49 -4.05 9.31
C SER A 254 31.48 -4.56 7.88
N TYR A 255 30.55 -5.45 7.57
CA TYR A 255 30.32 -5.99 6.22
C TYR A 255 28.83 -6.10 5.91
N LEU A 256 28.49 -6.05 4.62
CA LEU A 256 27.13 -6.06 4.13
C LEU A 256 26.74 -7.49 3.74
N VAL A 257 25.50 -7.89 4.08
CA VAL A 257 24.89 -9.14 3.65
C VAL A 257 23.55 -8.83 3.01
N GLU A 258 23.39 -9.22 1.75
CA GLU A 258 22.14 -9.04 1.01
C GLU A 258 20.96 -9.74 1.71
N GLY A 259 19.77 -9.17 1.64
CA GLY A 259 18.57 -9.65 2.33
C GLY A 259 18.28 -11.14 2.11
N LYS A 260 18.46 -11.66 0.88
CA LYS A 260 18.26 -13.09 0.56
C LYS A 260 19.11 -14.05 1.37
N ASN A 261 20.31 -13.60 1.81
CA ASN A 261 21.28 -14.40 2.56
C ASN A 261 21.31 -14.03 4.05
N ALA A 262 20.68 -12.91 4.44
CA ALA A 262 20.82 -12.33 5.78
C ALA A 262 20.40 -13.31 6.89
N ARG A 263 19.41 -14.17 6.65
CA ARG A 263 18.89 -15.12 7.64
C ARG A 263 19.95 -16.09 8.18
N GLU A 264 20.91 -16.51 7.35
CA GLU A 264 21.97 -17.45 7.73
C GLU A 264 22.97 -16.84 8.72
N TYR A 265 23.06 -15.51 8.76
CA TYR A 265 24.00 -14.75 9.59
C TYR A 265 23.37 -14.26 10.90
N MET A 266 22.05 -14.38 11.07
CA MET A 266 21.34 -13.88 12.26
C MET A 266 21.80 -14.55 13.54
N HIS A 267 21.88 -13.76 14.62
CA HIS A 267 22.36 -14.21 15.93
C HIS A 267 21.26 -14.84 16.79
N CYS A 268 19.97 -14.46 16.57
CA CYS A 268 18.84 -15.01 17.31
C CYS A 268 18.39 -16.41 16.85
N LEU A 269 18.90 -16.91 15.72
CA LEU A 269 18.51 -18.21 15.15
C LEU A 269 19.52 -19.35 15.47
N LYS A 270 20.52 -19.05 16.30
CA LYS A 270 21.58 -19.99 16.67
C LYS A 270 21.36 -20.57 18.06
#